data_d017b4f0769383cd582bce60e700cb08
#
_entry.id   d017b4f0769383cd582bce60e700cb08
#
_cell.length_a   1.000
_cell.length_b   1.000
_cell.length_c   1.000
_cell.angle_alpha   90.00
_cell.angle_beta   90.00
_cell.angle_gamma   90.00
#
_symmetry.space_group_name_H-M   'P 1'
#
loop_
_entity.id
_entity.type
_entity.pdbx_description
1 polymer ?
#
loop_
_entity_poly.entity_id
_entity_poly.type
_entity_poly.pdbx_seq_one_letter_code
_entity_poly.pdbx_strand_id
1 'polypeptide(L)'
;FYLFHNVCELNIEQYLDEKYGIFKYLTEQKAKGRIKHLGFSVHGSYDVMMRFLNAYGKHMEFCQIQLNYLDWDFQDAKAKVEELKKWGIPVWVMEPLRGGSLCKLSAEDSEKLQQARPGSLPIHWAFDFIQSVENVGVTLSGMSNTLQTRFFGIKLNGMKKLCCWK
;
A
#
# COMPACT_ATOMS: atom_id res chain seq x y z
N PHE A 1 5.06 9.60 -11.19
CA PHE A 1 4.76 8.21 -10.86
C PHE A 1 3.62 7.71 -11.73
N TYR A 2 3.73 6.50 -12.22
CA TYR A 2 2.69 5.79 -12.95
C TYR A 2 2.70 4.33 -12.54
N LEU A 3 1.55 3.65 -12.57
CA LEU A 3 1.48 2.26 -12.15
C LEU A 3 0.54 1.43 -13.03
N PHE A 4 0.83 0.15 -13.19
CA PHE A 4 -0.15 -0.84 -13.61
C PHE A 4 -1.21 -0.93 -12.52
N HIS A 5 -2.42 -0.51 -12.83
CA HIS A 5 -3.47 -0.34 -11.82
C HIS A 5 -4.21 -1.64 -11.55
N ASN A 6 -4.39 -1.95 -10.26
CA ASN A 6 -5.28 -3.02 -9.81
C ASN A 6 -4.95 -4.40 -10.40
N VAL A 7 -3.67 -4.82 -10.35
CA VAL A 7 -3.30 -6.17 -10.79
C VAL A 7 -4.04 -7.20 -9.93
N CYS A 8 -4.90 -7.98 -10.58
CA CYS A 8 -5.76 -8.97 -9.94
C CYS A 8 -6.13 -10.10 -10.92
N GLU A 9 -6.86 -11.08 -10.45
CA GLU A 9 -7.30 -12.26 -11.22
C GLU A 9 -8.06 -11.89 -12.50
N LEU A 10 -8.77 -10.76 -12.49
CA LEU A 10 -9.61 -10.33 -13.62
C LEU A 10 -8.82 -9.73 -14.79
N ASN A 11 -7.59 -9.27 -14.55
CA ASN A 11 -6.84 -8.53 -15.56
C ASN A 11 -5.39 -8.96 -15.75
N ILE A 12 -4.88 -9.88 -14.95
CA ILE A 12 -3.50 -10.34 -15.05
C ILE A 12 -3.16 -10.87 -16.45
N GLU A 13 -4.08 -11.62 -17.08
CA GLU A 13 -3.87 -12.13 -18.42
C GLU A 13 -3.70 -10.99 -19.45
N GLN A 14 -4.47 -9.91 -19.31
CA GLN A 14 -4.36 -8.76 -20.21
C GLN A 14 -3.02 -8.03 -20.03
N TYR A 15 -2.51 -7.95 -18.81
CA TYR A 15 -1.20 -7.36 -18.56
C TYR A 15 -0.05 -8.20 -19.10
N LEU A 16 -0.18 -9.53 -19.07
CA LEU A 16 0.86 -10.46 -19.53
C LEU A 16 0.80 -10.75 -21.03
N ASP A 17 -0.33 -10.56 -21.69
CA ASP A 17 -0.50 -10.83 -23.11
C ASP A 17 0.13 -9.72 -23.97
N GLU A 18 1.18 -10.08 -24.70
CA GLU A 18 1.94 -9.18 -25.57
C GLU A 18 1.10 -8.49 -26.64
N LYS A 19 -0.05 -9.10 -27.04
CA LYS A 19 -0.93 -8.51 -28.07
C LYS A 19 -1.49 -7.15 -27.66
N TYR A 20 -1.67 -6.90 -26.35
CA TYR A 20 -2.13 -5.60 -25.85
C TYR A 20 -1.00 -4.57 -25.77
N GLY A 21 0.26 -4.99 -25.75
CA GLY A 21 1.43 -4.14 -25.75
C GLY A 21 1.56 -3.19 -24.54
N ILE A 22 0.85 -3.46 -23.43
CA ILE A 22 0.76 -2.55 -22.28
C ILE A 22 2.13 -2.30 -21.67
N PHE A 23 2.88 -3.37 -21.38
CA PHE A 23 4.21 -3.25 -20.81
C PHE A 23 5.16 -2.48 -21.74
N LYS A 24 5.18 -2.85 -23.04
CA LYS A 24 5.98 -2.14 -24.05
C LYS A 24 5.65 -0.65 -24.10
N TYR A 25 4.36 -0.33 -24.16
CA TYR A 25 3.91 1.07 -24.18
C TYR A 25 4.40 1.86 -22.96
N LEU A 26 4.20 1.32 -21.74
CA LEU A 26 4.57 2.03 -20.51
C LEU A 26 6.08 2.20 -20.36
N THR A 27 6.87 1.20 -20.75
CA THR A 27 8.33 1.29 -20.74
C THR A 27 8.84 2.27 -21.78
N GLU A 28 8.23 2.36 -22.96
CA GLU A 28 8.51 3.41 -23.95
C GLU A 28 8.18 4.81 -23.42
N GLN A 29 7.03 5.00 -22.72
CA GLN A 29 6.70 6.28 -22.11
C GLN A 29 7.71 6.67 -21.01
N LYS A 30 8.22 5.69 -20.27
CA LYS A 30 9.30 5.91 -19.31
C LYS A 30 10.60 6.32 -20.00
N ALA A 31 11.00 5.64 -21.07
CA ALA A 31 12.19 6.00 -21.86
C ALA A 31 12.10 7.41 -22.47
N LYS A 32 10.89 7.83 -22.85
CA LYS A 32 10.60 9.21 -23.34
C LYS A 32 10.53 10.26 -22.22
N GLY A 33 10.73 9.88 -20.94
CA GLY A 33 10.68 10.79 -19.79
C GLY A 33 9.28 11.24 -19.36
N ARG A 34 8.21 10.71 -19.99
CA ARG A 34 6.82 11.02 -19.61
C ARG A 34 6.43 10.35 -18.30
N ILE A 35 6.98 9.19 -18.03
CA ILE A 35 6.88 8.48 -16.74
C ILE A 35 8.26 8.53 -16.10
N LYS A 36 8.36 9.12 -14.92
CA LYS A 36 9.61 9.15 -14.16
C LYS A 36 9.81 7.84 -13.37
N HIS A 37 8.77 7.38 -12.71
CA HIS A 37 8.77 6.17 -11.88
C HIS A 37 7.60 5.27 -12.27
N LEU A 38 7.90 4.02 -12.60
CA LEU A 38 6.92 3.01 -12.98
C LEU A 38 6.79 1.97 -11.88
N GLY A 39 5.56 1.67 -11.50
CA GLY A 39 5.22 0.68 -10.48
C GLY A 39 3.94 -0.07 -10.81
N PHE A 40 3.36 -0.71 -9.81
CA PHE A 40 2.08 -1.41 -9.94
C PHE A 40 1.30 -1.41 -8.63
N SER A 41 0.00 -1.64 -8.69
CA SER A 41 -0.83 -1.90 -7.51
C SER A 41 -1.46 -3.29 -7.59
N VAL A 42 -1.57 -3.96 -6.46
CA VAL A 42 -2.11 -5.33 -6.36
C VAL A 42 -3.30 -5.36 -5.44
N HIS A 43 -4.42 -5.87 -5.95
CA HIS A 43 -5.59 -6.28 -5.19
C HIS A 43 -5.82 -7.80 -5.27
N GLY A 44 -5.13 -8.49 -6.17
CA GLY A 44 -5.17 -9.93 -6.33
C GLY A 44 -4.43 -10.69 -5.25
N SER A 45 -4.48 -12.01 -5.33
CA SER A 45 -3.78 -12.95 -4.47
C SER A 45 -2.25 -12.81 -4.55
N TYR A 46 -1.55 -13.46 -3.63
CA TYR A 46 -0.10 -13.57 -3.67
C TYR A 46 0.39 -14.18 -5.00
N ASP A 47 -0.28 -15.21 -5.49
CA ASP A 47 0.10 -15.88 -6.74
C ASP A 47 -0.03 -14.96 -7.96
N VAL A 48 -1.07 -14.14 -8.01
CA VAL A 48 -1.24 -13.12 -9.06
C VAL A 48 -0.10 -12.11 -9.01
N MET A 49 0.27 -11.65 -7.82
CA MET A 49 1.42 -10.76 -7.64
C MET A 49 2.71 -11.41 -8.13
N MET A 50 2.94 -12.68 -7.81
CA MET A 50 4.13 -13.42 -8.24
C MET A 50 4.20 -13.58 -9.75
N ARG A 51 3.07 -13.85 -10.41
CA ARG A 51 3.02 -13.90 -11.88
C ARG A 51 3.45 -12.56 -12.50
N PHE A 52 2.95 -11.45 -11.96
CA PHE A 52 3.32 -10.12 -12.44
C PHE A 52 4.81 -9.81 -12.17
N LEU A 53 5.30 -10.11 -10.96
CA LEU A 53 6.70 -9.90 -10.58
C LEU A 53 7.66 -10.71 -11.46
N ASN A 54 7.36 -11.98 -11.72
CA ASN A 54 8.18 -12.84 -12.57
C ASN A 54 8.29 -12.30 -14.00
N ALA A 55 7.22 -11.68 -14.52
CA ALA A 55 7.22 -11.08 -15.85
C ALA A 55 7.92 -9.72 -15.89
N TYR A 56 7.61 -8.83 -14.95
CA TYR A 56 7.93 -7.40 -15.05
C TYR A 56 8.59 -6.80 -13.83
N GLY A 57 8.79 -7.56 -12.74
CA GLY A 57 9.27 -7.04 -11.46
C GLY A 57 10.58 -6.25 -11.54
N LYS A 58 11.52 -6.68 -12.40
CA LYS A 58 12.81 -5.98 -12.61
C LYS A 58 12.67 -4.53 -13.14
N HIS A 59 11.51 -4.18 -13.66
CA HIS A 59 11.21 -2.85 -14.20
C HIS A 59 10.38 -1.99 -13.24
N MET A 60 9.94 -2.56 -12.10
CA MET A 60 9.07 -1.90 -11.14
C MET A 60 9.88 -1.24 -10.03
N GLU A 61 9.54 0.00 -9.71
CA GLU A 61 10.24 0.81 -8.70
C GLU A 61 9.44 0.93 -7.39
N PHE A 62 8.17 0.57 -7.39
CA PHE A 62 7.31 0.53 -6.21
C PHE A 62 6.10 -0.37 -6.45
N CYS A 63 5.54 -0.89 -5.36
CA CYS A 63 4.29 -1.64 -5.40
C CYS A 63 3.32 -1.07 -4.36
N GLN A 64 2.09 -0.79 -4.80
CA GLN A 64 1.01 -0.34 -3.92
C GLN A 64 0.14 -1.53 -3.54
N ILE A 65 0.03 -1.80 -2.23
CA ILE A 65 -0.80 -2.87 -1.69
C ILE A 65 -1.70 -2.37 -0.56
N GLN A 66 -2.82 -3.05 -0.35
CA GLN A 66 -3.64 -2.86 0.83
C GLN A 66 -2.91 -3.41 2.05
N LEU A 67 -2.64 -2.56 3.04
CA LEU A 67 -1.86 -2.93 4.21
C LEU A 67 -2.34 -2.20 5.46
N ASN A 68 -2.78 -2.97 6.42
CA ASN A 68 -3.10 -2.58 7.79
C ASN A 68 -3.02 -3.83 8.68
N TYR A 69 -3.17 -3.70 10.00
CA TYR A 69 -3.00 -4.83 10.91
C TYR A 69 -4.04 -5.95 10.72
N LEU A 70 -5.22 -5.66 10.16
CA LEU A 70 -6.24 -6.67 9.86
C LEU A 70 -5.91 -7.41 8.56
N ASP A 71 -5.54 -6.67 7.52
CA ASP A 71 -5.20 -7.25 6.20
C ASP A 71 -3.83 -7.91 6.19
N TRP A 72 -3.04 -7.73 7.26
CA TRP A 72 -1.75 -8.40 7.45
C TRP A 72 -1.85 -9.91 7.27
N ASP A 73 -2.88 -10.51 7.87
CA ASP A 73 -3.18 -11.93 7.74
C ASP A 73 -4.34 -12.17 6.76
N PHE A 74 -5.39 -11.34 6.78
CA PHE A 74 -6.61 -11.55 6.00
C PHE A 74 -6.39 -11.48 4.49
N GLN A 75 -5.47 -10.64 4.01
CA GLN A 75 -5.13 -10.52 2.59
C GLN A 75 -3.69 -10.93 2.25
N ASP A 76 -3.09 -11.76 3.08
CA ASP A 76 -1.69 -12.19 2.94
C ASP A 76 -0.71 -11.02 2.72
N ALA A 77 -1.03 -9.84 3.31
CA ALA A 77 -0.20 -8.66 3.13
C ALA A 77 1.22 -8.88 3.65
N LYS A 78 1.38 -9.67 4.71
CA LYS A 78 2.69 -10.09 5.22
C LYS A 78 3.54 -10.76 4.15
N ALA A 79 3.02 -11.79 3.51
CA ALA A 79 3.74 -12.54 2.48
C ALA A 79 4.10 -11.64 1.29
N LYS A 80 3.16 -10.75 0.89
CA LYS A 80 3.39 -9.78 -0.19
C LYS A 80 4.52 -8.80 0.15
N VAL A 81 4.55 -8.25 1.38
CA VAL A 81 5.62 -7.34 1.85
C VAL A 81 6.97 -8.04 1.86
N GLU A 82 7.04 -9.25 2.42
CA GLU A 82 8.27 -10.04 2.49
C GLU A 82 8.82 -10.35 1.10
N GLU A 83 7.95 -10.67 0.15
CA GLU A 83 8.35 -10.94 -1.22
C GLU A 83 8.85 -9.66 -1.93
N LEU A 84 8.09 -8.57 -1.83
CA LEU A 84 8.50 -7.28 -2.40
C LEU A 84 9.85 -6.81 -1.84
N LYS A 85 10.14 -7.10 -0.56
CA LYS A 85 11.45 -6.82 0.05
C LYS A 85 12.57 -7.60 -0.64
N LYS A 86 12.37 -8.89 -0.97
CA LYS A 86 13.35 -9.71 -1.71
C LYS A 86 13.63 -9.15 -3.10
N TRP A 87 12.61 -8.61 -3.75
CA TRP A 87 12.75 -7.94 -5.06
C TRP A 87 13.35 -6.53 -4.97
N GLY A 88 13.55 -5.99 -3.77
CA GLY A 88 14.02 -4.60 -3.57
C GLY A 88 12.98 -3.54 -3.96
N ILE A 89 11.70 -3.92 -4.01
CA ILE A 89 10.58 -3.04 -4.40
C ILE A 89 9.91 -2.48 -3.14
N PRO A 90 9.98 -1.17 -2.87
CA PRO A 90 9.34 -0.56 -1.72
C PRO A 90 7.81 -0.62 -1.81
N VAL A 91 7.19 -0.82 -0.65
CA VAL A 91 5.73 -0.87 -0.50
C VAL A 91 5.15 0.54 -0.34
N TRP A 92 4.13 0.85 -1.12
CA TRP A 92 3.23 1.97 -0.92
C TRP A 92 1.92 1.44 -0.34
N VAL A 93 1.58 1.92 0.83
CA VAL A 93 0.39 1.45 1.56
C VAL A 93 -0.85 2.17 1.06
N MET A 94 -1.85 1.41 0.63
CA MET A 94 -3.23 1.89 0.48
C MET A 94 -4.11 1.27 1.57
N GLU A 95 -5.25 1.88 1.83
CA GLU A 95 -6.21 1.44 2.85
C GLU A 95 -5.61 1.28 4.26
N PRO A 96 -4.80 2.24 4.75
CA PRO A 96 -4.17 2.14 6.07
C PRO A 96 -5.19 2.02 7.20
N LEU A 97 -6.42 2.50 6.98
CA LEU A 97 -7.52 2.49 7.93
C LEU A 97 -8.72 1.67 7.45
N ARG A 98 -8.57 0.96 6.33
CA ARG A 98 -9.61 0.12 5.72
C ARG A 98 -10.95 0.88 5.58
N GLY A 99 -10.93 1.96 4.79
CA GLY A 99 -12.10 2.84 4.61
C GLY A 99 -12.55 3.55 5.89
N GLY A 100 -11.68 3.62 6.92
CA GLY A 100 -11.97 4.21 8.22
C GLY A 100 -12.59 3.24 9.23
N SER A 101 -12.81 1.96 8.88
CA SER A 101 -13.37 0.96 9.79
C SER A 101 -12.47 0.72 11.01
N LEU A 102 -11.15 0.79 10.82
CA LEU A 102 -10.19 0.62 11.92
C LEU A 102 -10.14 1.80 12.91
N CYS A 103 -10.86 2.88 12.63
CA CYS A 103 -11.06 3.98 13.58
C CYS A 103 -12.35 3.83 14.41
N LYS A 104 -13.25 2.91 14.02
CA LYS A 104 -14.57 2.70 14.63
C LYS A 104 -14.65 1.28 15.22
N LEU A 105 -13.86 1.04 16.23
CA LEU A 105 -13.85 -0.24 16.93
C LEU A 105 -15.04 -0.37 17.88
N SER A 106 -15.34 -1.60 18.30
CA SER A 106 -16.30 -1.87 19.36
C SER A 106 -15.87 -1.18 20.67
N ALA A 107 -16.82 -0.96 21.58
CA ALA A 107 -16.49 -0.42 22.91
C ALA A 107 -15.49 -1.33 23.65
N GLU A 108 -15.69 -2.64 23.57
CA GLU A 108 -14.81 -3.65 24.17
C GLU A 108 -13.38 -3.59 23.61
N ASP A 109 -13.22 -3.54 22.29
CA ASP A 109 -11.89 -3.46 21.66
C ASP A 109 -11.21 -2.12 21.93
N SER A 110 -11.98 -1.03 21.95
CA SER A 110 -11.48 0.31 22.30
C SER A 110 -10.98 0.33 23.74
N GLU A 111 -11.68 -0.31 24.67
CA GLU A 111 -11.27 -0.42 26.08
C GLU A 111 -9.96 -1.22 26.21
N LYS A 112 -9.84 -2.36 25.53
CA LYS A 112 -8.60 -3.15 25.49
C LYS A 112 -7.40 -2.32 25.02
N LEU A 113 -7.61 -1.52 23.97
CA LEU A 113 -6.55 -0.63 23.45
C LEU A 113 -6.20 0.49 24.45
N GLN A 114 -7.19 1.04 25.16
CA GLN A 114 -6.97 2.04 26.20
C GLN A 114 -6.24 1.46 27.43
N GLN A 115 -6.54 0.22 27.81
CA GLN A 115 -5.80 -0.46 28.88
C GLN A 115 -4.34 -0.70 28.51
N ALA A 116 -4.07 -1.10 27.25
CA ALA A 116 -2.71 -1.34 26.78
C ALA A 116 -1.89 -0.04 26.60
N ARG A 117 -2.54 1.06 26.20
CA ARG A 117 -1.88 2.38 26.03
C ARG A 117 -2.88 3.50 26.28
N PRO A 118 -2.97 4.00 27.54
CA PRO A 118 -3.89 5.09 27.91
C PRO A 118 -3.74 6.33 27.04
N GLY A 119 -4.86 6.91 26.62
CA GLY A 119 -4.91 8.11 25.77
C GLY A 119 -4.60 7.87 24.29
N SER A 120 -4.37 6.62 23.87
CA SER A 120 -4.15 6.27 22.46
C SER A 120 -5.46 6.01 21.73
N LEU A 121 -5.66 6.67 20.60
CA LEU A 121 -6.82 6.41 19.73
C LEU A 121 -6.55 5.18 18.80
N PRO A 122 -7.61 4.48 18.34
CA PRO A 122 -7.46 3.35 17.42
C PRO A 122 -6.61 3.69 16.18
N ILE A 123 -6.75 4.89 15.65
CA ILE A 123 -5.98 5.38 14.53
C ILE A 123 -4.47 5.37 14.78
N HIS A 124 -4.03 5.66 16.01
CA HIS A 124 -2.61 5.64 16.34
C HIS A 124 -2.03 4.23 16.25
N TRP A 125 -2.79 3.23 16.68
CA TRP A 125 -2.38 1.83 16.56
C TRP A 125 -2.22 1.38 15.10
N ALA A 126 -3.16 1.80 14.22
CA ALA A 126 -3.10 1.47 12.80
C ALA A 126 -1.84 2.05 12.13
N PHE A 127 -1.50 3.30 12.42
CA PHE A 127 -0.31 3.91 11.83
C PHE A 127 0.99 3.43 12.48
N ASP A 128 1.01 3.21 13.80
CA ASP A 128 2.17 2.66 14.48
C ASP A 128 2.50 1.24 13.93
N PHE A 129 1.46 0.43 13.63
CA PHE A 129 1.63 -0.84 12.96
C PHE A 129 2.31 -0.67 11.58
N ILE A 130 1.77 0.19 10.73
CA ILE A 130 2.33 0.42 9.40
C ILE A 130 3.78 0.90 9.46
N GLN A 131 4.09 1.77 10.44
CA GLN A 131 5.45 2.28 10.65
C GLN A 131 6.43 1.20 11.13
N SER A 132 5.94 0.17 11.83
CA SER A 132 6.75 -0.95 12.28
C SER A 132 7.10 -1.94 11.17
N VAL A 133 6.37 -1.90 10.05
CA VAL A 133 6.62 -2.80 8.92
C VAL A 133 7.79 -2.28 8.09
N GLU A 134 8.83 -3.09 8.01
CA GLU A 134 9.96 -2.83 7.11
C GLU A 134 9.52 -2.78 5.64
N ASN A 135 10.30 -2.12 4.80
CA ASN A 135 10.03 -1.96 3.37
C ASN A 135 8.83 -1.06 3.01
N VAL A 136 8.14 -0.47 3.99
CA VAL A 136 7.13 0.57 3.72
C VAL A 136 7.84 1.89 3.42
N GLY A 137 7.65 2.38 2.20
CA GLY A 137 8.21 3.66 1.73
C GLY A 137 7.25 4.83 1.82
N VAL A 138 5.97 4.59 1.52
CA VAL A 138 4.93 5.62 1.49
C VAL A 138 3.63 5.07 2.06
N THR A 139 2.91 5.87 2.83
CA THR A 139 1.52 5.59 3.24
C THR A 139 0.59 6.60 2.58
N LEU A 140 -0.38 6.11 1.81
CA LEU A 140 -1.41 6.91 1.18
C LEU A 140 -2.58 7.09 2.16
N SER A 141 -3.11 8.29 2.25
CA SER A 141 -4.25 8.56 3.11
C SER A 141 -5.27 9.46 2.42
N GLY A 142 -6.53 9.04 2.44
CA GLY A 142 -7.68 9.76 1.88
C GLY A 142 -8.26 10.81 2.82
N MET A 143 -7.43 11.59 3.50
CA MET A 143 -7.90 12.68 4.38
C MET A 143 -8.63 13.74 3.58
N SER A 144 -9.85 14.07 3.99
CA SER A 144 -10.74 15.00 3.27
C SER A 144 -11.00 16.32 4.00
N ASN A 145 -10.48 16.47 5.21
CA ASN A 145 -10.65 17.71 5.99
C ASN A 145 -9.44 18.01 6.90
N THR A 146 -9.35 19.26 7.37
CA THR A 146 -8.24 19.77 8.17
C THR A 146 -8.14 19.13 9.56
N LEU A 147 -9.25 18.67 10.13
CA LEU A 147 -9.23 17.97 11.42
C LEU A 147 -8.51 16.64 11.29
N GLN A 148 -8.84 15.86 10.25
CA GLN A 148 -8.14 14.62 9.96
C GLN A 148 -6.63 14.87 9.79
N THR A 149 -6.25 15.90 9.06
CA THR A 149 -4.84 16.27 8.87
C THR A 149 -4.15 16.66 10.18
N ARG A 150 -4.83 17.39 11.08
CA ARG A 150 -4.27 17.77 12.39
C ARG A 150 -4.09 16.57 13.32
N PHE A 151 -5.06 15.68 13.41
CA PHE A 151 -4.94 14.45 14.20
C PHE A 151 -3.78 13.56 13.73
N PHE A 152 -3.51 13.55 12.43
CA PHE A 152 -2.37 12.85 11.85
C PHE A 152 -1.04 13.60 12.07
N GLY A 153 -1.03 14.92 11.90
CA GLY A 153 0.19 15.73 11.93
C GLY A 153 0.92 15.73 13.26
N ILE A 154 0.19 15.54 14.37
CA ILE A 154 0.78 15.54 15.72
C ILE A 154 1.66 14.30 15.97
N LYS A 155 1.45 13.19 15.26
CA LYS A 155 2.26 11.96 15.40
C LYS A 155 3.17 11.63 14.22
N LEU A 156 3.12 12.41 13.14
CA LEU A 156 3.92 12.16 11.95
C LEU A 156 5.39 12.60 12.04
N ASN A 157 5.83 13.12 13.17
CA ASN A 157 7.21 13.58 13.40
C ASN A 157 8.28 12.48 13.29
N GLY A 158 7.95 11.31 12.77
CA GLY A 158 8.87 10.20 12.47
C GLY A 158 8.55 9.45 11.19
N MET A 159 7.45 9.76 10.50
CA MET A 159 7.10 9.06 9.26
C MET A 159 8.03 9.45 8.10
N LYS A 160 8.64 8.45 7.50
CA LYS A 160 9.56 8.65 6.39
C LYS A 160 8.91 9.31 5.16
N LYS A 161 7.63 9.05 4.87
CA LYS A 161 6.84 9.76 3.82
C LYS A 161 5.34 9.50 4.00
N LEU A 162 4.54 10.56 4.11
CA LEU A 162 3.08 10.52 3.97
C LEU A 162 2.69 11.22 2.67
N CYS A 163 1.86 10.59 1.86
CA CYS A 163 1.26 11.22 0.69
C CYS A 163 -0.25 11.37 0.90
N CYS A 164 -0.74 12.62 0.90
CA CYS A 164 -2.17 12.90 0.92
C CYS A 164 -2.67 12.99 -0.52
N TRP A 165 -3.64 12.16 -0.88
CA TRP A 165 -4.40 12.33 -2.11
C TRP A 165 -5.56 13.30 -1.85
N LYS A 166 -5.62 14.37 -2.63
CA LYS A 166 -6.82 15.20 -2.77
C LYS A 166 -7.71 14.63 -3.87
#